data_90d93df897b8941b7551ef699c49cf9e
#
_entry.id   90d93df897b8941b7551ef699c49cf9e
#
_cell.length_a   1.000
_cell.length_b   1.000
_cell.length_c   1.000
_cell.angle_alpha   90.00
_cell.angle_beta   90.00
_cell.angle_gamma   90.00
#
_symmetry.space_group_name_H-M   'P 1'
#
loop_
_entity.id
_entity.type
_entity.pdbx_description
1 polymer ?
#
loop_
_entity_poly.entity_id
_entity_poly.type
_entity_poly.pdbx_seq_one_letter_code
_entity_poly.pdbx_strand_id
1 'polypeptide(L)'
;MKNYIVYTDGSDFKWTSRRLGIGGILVDPDGGGDYGKKIGEFSEELKREDILRDYGTDQCSNPFAEMVATYRGLQRFSTVFKPGDHIVFYADYEGTQKWLSGEWKAKLPYIIQIRDEILDILRRSPWSVEFKWVKGHQPKSVMSPEAYWNGEVDKLAKGQI
;
A
#
# COMPACT_ATOMS: atom_id res chain seq x y z
N MET A 1 -15.82 8.35 15.63
CA MET A 1 -14.72 7.44 15.22
C MET A 1 -15.16 6.57 14.06
N LYS A 2 -14.35 6.51 13.02
CA LYS A 2 -14.68 5.75 11.82
C LYS A 2 -13.57 4.76 11.50
N ASN A 3 -13.94 3.64 10.88
CA ASN A 3 -13.00 2.65 10.40
C ASN A 3 -12.88 2.74 8.88
N TYR A 4 -11.64 2.70 8.39
CA TYR A 4 -11.34 2.67 6.97
C TYR A 4 -10.40 1.51 6.69
N ILE A 5 -10.40 1.05 5.45
CA ILE A 5 -9.46 0.03 4.99
C ILE A 5 -8.77 0.57 3.75
N VAL A 6 -7.45 0.40 3.71
CA VAL A 6 -6.64 0.77 2.55
C VAL A 6 -5.96 -0.48 2.03
N TYR A 7 -6.06 -0.70 0.72
CA TYR A 7 -5.36 -1.76 0.03
C TYR A 7 -4.30 -1.12 -0.84
N THR A 8 -3.06 -1.60 -0.75
CA THR A 8 -1.95 -1.09 -1.54
C THR A 8 -1.23 -2.23 -2.22
N ASP A 9 -0.64 -1.95 -3.37
CA ASP A 9 0.14 -2.92 -4.12
C ASP A 9 1.22 -2.21 -4.92
N GLY A 10 2.33 -2.89 -5.15
CA GLY A 10 3.41 -2.42 -5.97
C GLY A 10 3.91 -3.53 -6.86
N SER A 11 4.22 -3.19 -8.12
CA SER A 11 4.71 -4.19 -9.07
C SER A 11 5.48 -3.51 -10.20
N ASP A 12 6.04 -4.32 -11.10
CA ASP A 12 6.61 -3.81 -12.34
C ASP A 12 5.47 -3.28 -13.21
N PHE A 13 5.51 -1.98 -13.49
CA PHE A 13 4.49 -1.35 -14.31
C PHE A 13 4.60 -1.83 -15.75
N LYS A 14 3.52 -2.39 -16.28
CA LYS A 14 3.45 -2.90 -17.65
C LYS A 14 4.58 -3.86 -18.01
N TRP A 15 5.01 -4.65 -17.04
CA TRP A 15 6.01 -5.71 -17.25
C TRP A 15 7.40 -5.20 -17.63
N THR A 16 7.74 -3.97 -17.28
CA THR A 16 9.08 -3.45 -17.53
C THR A 16 9.88 -3.36 -16.23
N SER A 17 11.14 -3.81 -16.27
CA SER A 17 12.03 -3.79 -15.13
C SER A 17 12.56 -2.39 -14.78
N ARG A 18 12.22 -1.38 -15.56
CA ARG A 18 12.72 -0.01 -15.39
C ARG A 18 11.73 0.92 -14.71
N ARG A 19 10.50 0.45 -14.47
CA ARG A 19 9.43 1.25 -13.91
C ARG A 19 8.73 0.47 -12.82
N LEU A 20 8.37 1.16 -11.78
CA LEU A 20 7.55 0.59 -10.72
C LEU A 20 6.15 1.15 -10.84
N GLY A 21 5.17 0.27 -10.74
CA GLY A 21 3.78 0.68 -10.63
C GLY A 21 3.32 0.55 -9.20
N ILE A 22 2.54 1.50 -8.73
CA ILE A 22 1.92 1.43 -7.41
C ILE A 22 0.44 1.74 -7.54
N GLY A 23 -0.35 1.10 -6.68
CA GLY A 23 -1.79 1.34 -6.62
C GLY A 23 -2.27 1.37 -5.18
N GLY A 24 -3.39 2.04 -4.98
CA GLY A 24 -4.03 2.09 -3.68
C GLY A 24 -5.53 2.28 -3.82
N ILE A 25 -6.28 1.68 -2.92
CA ILE A 25 -7.74 1.81 -2.84
C ILE A 25 -8.13 2.09 -1.41
N LEU A 26 -8.96 3.11 -1.20
CA LEU A 26 -9.53 3.44 0.09
C LEU A 26 -10.97 2.95 0.12
N VAL A 27 -11.31 2.15 1.11
CA VAL A 27 -12.63 1.53 1.25
C VAL A 27 -13.27 1.94 2.57
N ASP A 28 -14.56 2.30 2.48
CA ASP A 28 -15.41 2.40 3.66
C ASP A 28 -16.11 1.05 3.84
N PRO A 29 -15.75 0.26 4.87
CA PRO A 29 -16.33 -1.07 5.04
C PRO A 29 -17.82 -1.04 5.36
N ASP A 30 -18.34 0.07 5.85
CA ASP A 30 -19.75 0.25 6.21
C ASP A 30 -20.54 0.98 5.12
N GLY A 31 -19.92 1.25 3.97
CA GLY A 31 -20.52 2.08 2.91
C GLY A 31 -21.48 1.35 1.99
N GLY A 32 -21.79 0.09 2.24
CA GLY A 32 -22.72 -0.70 1.43
C GLY A 32 -22.01 -1.59 0.43
N GLY A 33 -22.78 -2.48 -0.23
CA GLY A 33 -22.24 -3.48 -1.13
C GLY A 33 -21.67 -4.67 -0.38
N ASP A 34 -21.32 -5.72 -1.12
CA ASP A 34 -20.83 -6.98 -0.53
C ASP A 34 -19.45 -6.85 0.07
N TYR A 35 -18.67 -5.88 -0.41
CA TYR A 35 -17.25 -5.73 -0.03
C TYR A 35 -16.95 -4.34 0.55
N GLY A 36 -17.98 -3.53 0.86
CA GLY A 36 -17.79 -2.16 1.26
C GLY A 36 -17.75 -1.22 0.04
N LYS A 37 -17.60 0.07 0.29
CA LYS A 37 -17.65 1.08 -0.77
C LYS A 37 -16.27 1.67 -1.02
N LYS A 38 -15.81 1.65 -2.25
CA LYS A 38 -14.60 2.35 -2.65
C LYS A 38 -14.84 3.86 -2.64
N ILE A 39 -14.04 4.60 -1.91
CA ILE A 39 -14.15 6.06 -1.81
C ILE A 39 -12.92 6.79 -2.34
N GLY A 40 -11.88 6.08 -2.73
CA GLY A 40 -10.71 6.67 -3.35
C GLY A 40 -9.82 5.60 -3.96
N GLU A 41 -9.02 6.01 -4.95
CA GLU A 41 -8.04 5.13 -5.55
C GLU A 41 -6.92 5.93 -6.21
N PHE A 42 -5.77 5.29 -6.40
CA PHE A 42 -4.71 5.85 -7.24
C PHE A 42 -3.99 4.73 -7.99
N SER A 43 -3.44 5.11 -9.13
CA SER A 43 -2.55 4.28 -9.93
C SER A 43 -1.44 5.20 -10.42
N GLU A 44 -0.20 4.89 -10.10
CA GLU A 44 0.95 5.72 -10.48
C GLU A 44 2.07 4.86 -11.05
N GLU A 45 2.76 5.43 -12.02
CA GLU A 45 4.01 4.90 -12.52
C GLU A 45 5.16 5.70 -11.89
N LEU A 46 6.10 5.01 -11.28
CA LEU A 46 7.31 5.63 -10.73
C LEU A 46 8.47 5.39 -11.69
N LYS A 47 9.12 6.45 -12.12
CA LYS A 47 10.25 6.34 -13.02
C LYS A 47 11.53 6.07 -12.25
N ARG A 48 12.44 5.33 -12.87
CA ARG A 48 13.72 4.94 -12.29
C ARG A 48 14.52 6.16 -11.81
N GLU A 49 14.55 7.23 -12.61
CA GLU A 49 15.30 8.44 -12.26
C GLU A 49 14.73 9.13 -11.01
N ASP A 50 13.42 9.07 -10.80
CA ASP A 50 12.81 9.63 -9.61
C ASP A 50 13.17 8.83 -8.36
N ILE A 51 13.20 7.50 -8.48
CA ILE A 51 13.60 6.61 -7.39
C ILE A 51 15.06 6.84 -7.04
N LEU A 52 15.92 6.95 -8.04
CA LEU A 52 17.33 7.20 -7.82
C LEU A 52 17.56 8.53 -7.10
N ARG A 53 16.84 9.58 -7.49
CA ARG A 53 16.94 10.90 -6.85
C ARG A 53 16.49 10.85 -5.39
N ASP A 54 15.36 10.19 -5.12
CA ASP A 54 14.73 10.25 -3.79
C ASP A 54 15.28 9.20 -2.82
N TYR A 55 15.77 8.07 -3.31
CA TYR A 55 16.19 6.95 -2.46
C TYR A 55 17.63 6.51 -2.69
N GLY A 56 18.32 7.12 -3.63
CA GLY A 56 19.73 6.82 -3.89
C GLY A 56 19.97 5.45 -4.52
N THR A 57 18.93 4.83 -5.10
CA THR A 57 19.03 3.54 -5.76
C THR A 57 18.20 3.53 -7.02
N ASP A 58 18.65 2.77 -8.02
CA ASP A 58 17.88 2.51 -9.24
C ASP A 58 17.37 1.06 -9.29
N GLN A 59 17.47 0.35 -8.18
CA GLN A 59 17.02 -1.03 -8.11
C GLN A 59 15.52 -1.08 -7.88
N CYS A 60 14.80 -1.44 -8.93
CA CYS A 60 13.36 -1.61 -8.88
C CYS A 60 13.04 -3.04 -8.46
N SER A 61 12.46 -3.20 -7.28
CA SER A 61 12.04 -4.50 -6.77
C SER A 61 10.61 -4.42 -6.28
N ASN A 62 9.90 -5.55 -6.33
CA ASN A 62 8.52 -5.60 -5.85
C ASN A 62 8.41 -5.26 -4.35
N PRO A 63 9.28 -5.78 -3.46
CA PRO A 63 9.22 -5.39 -2.05
C PRO A 63 9.35 -3.89 -1.82
N PHE A 64 10.24 -3.23 -2.55
CA PHE A 64 10.38 -1.78 -2.44
C PHE A 64 9.13 -1.06 -2.97
N ALA A 65 8.59 -1.51 -4.10
CA ALA A 65 7.36 -0.94 -4.66
C ALA A 65 6.19 -1.06 -3.68
N GLU A 66 6.10 -2.18 -2.96
CA GLU A 66 5.08 -2.37 -1.92
C GLU A 66 5.19 -1.31 -0.83
N MET A 67 6.40 -1.02 -0.38
CA MET A 67 6.63 0.00 0.64
C MET A 67 6.30 1.41 0.12
N VAL A 68 6.65 1.71 -1.13
CA VAL A 68 6.33 3.00 -1.74
C VAL A 68 4.82 3.15 -1.89
N ALA A 69 4.11 2.09 -2.27
CA ALA A 69 2.65 2.11 -2.37
C ALA A 69 1.99 2.42 -1.02
N THR A 70 2.49 1.82 0.05
CA THR A 70 2.00 2.08 1.41
C THR A 70 2.23 3.55 1.78
N TYR A 71 3.41 4.07 1.53
CA TYR A 71 3.74 5.46 1.81
C TYR A 71 2.83 6.42 1.03
N ARG A 72 2.63 6.15 -0.26
CA ARG A 72 1.77 6.98 -1.10
C ARG A 72 0.31 6.92 -0.64
N GLY A 73 -0.14 5.74 -0.21
CA GLY A 73 -1.48 5.58 0.34
C GLY A 73 -1.70 6.45 1.57
N LEU A 74 -0.72 6.49 2.48
CA LEU A 74 -0.78 7.38 3.63
C LEU A 74 -0.85 8.85 3.21
N GLN A 75 -0.01 9.26 2.26
CA GLN A 75 0.00 10.63 1.80
C GLN A 75 -1.32 11.05 1.14
N ARG A 76 -1.86 10.20 0.28
CA ARG A 76 -3.04 10.54 -0.51
C ARG A 76 -4.34 10.45 0.28
N PHE A 77 -4.48 9.43 1.13
CA PHE A 77 -5.74 9.19 1.82
C PHE A 77 -5.83 9.85 3.19
N SER A 78 -4.71 10.36 3.73
CA SER A 78 -4.71 11.00 5.04
C SER A 78 -5.62 12.22 5.11
N THR A 79 -5.93 12.85 3.98
CA THR A 79 -6.85 13.99 3.94
C THR A 79 -8.29 13.60 4.30
N VAL A 80 -8.62 12.32 4.22
CA VAL A 80 -9.95 11.80 4.58
C VAL A 80 -10.04 11.47 6.07
N PHE A 81 -8.91 11.07 6.68
CA PHE A 81 -8.90 10.58 8.05
C PHE A 81 -9.02 11.72 9.05
N LYS A 82 -9.76 11.46 10.15
CA LYS A 82 -9.99 12.41 11.23
C LYS A 82 -9.41 11.86 12.52
N PRO A 83 -9.16 12.75 13.51
CA PRO A 83 -8.68 12.28 14.81
C PRO A 83 -9.57 11.19 15.40
N GLY A 84 -8.95 10.13 15.88
CA GLY A 84 -9.65 9.00 16.46
C GLY A 84 -10.07 7.92 15.48
N ASP A 85 -9.94 8.15 14.17
CA ASP A 85 -10.24 7.11 13.17
C ASP A 85 -9.23 5.99 13.26
N HIS A 86 -9.66 4.79 12.86
CA HIS A 86 -8.81 3.61 12.80
C HIS A 86 -8.73 3.09 11.37
N ILE A 87 -7.53 2.92 10.86
CA ILE A 87 -7.31 2.51 9.48
C ILE A 87 -6.52 1.20 9.46
N VAL A 88 -7.00 0.24 8.67
CA VAL A 88 -6.27 -1.01 8.43
C VAL A 88 -5.71 -0.96 7.01
N PHE A 89 -4.40 -1.14 6.89
CA PHE A 89 -3.72 -1.26 5.61
C PHE A 89 -3.45 -2.72 5.32
N TYR A 90 -3.85 -3.16 4.13
CA TYR A 90 -3.55 -4.50 3.62
C TYR A 90 -2.58 -4.43 2.46
N ALA A 91 -1.60 -5.31 2.45
CA ALA A 91 -0.67 -5.52 1.34
C ALA A 91 -0.50 -7.02 1.15
N ASP A 92 -0.22 -7.45 -0.08
CA ASP A 92 -0.04 -8.87 -0.36
C ASP A 92 1.40 -9.36 -0.20
N TYR A 93 2.31 -8.47 0.15
CA TYR A 93 3.68 -8.83 0.49
C TYR A 93 3.83 -8.83 2.02
N GLU A 94 4.15 -9.98 2.57
CA GLU A 94 4.28 -10.14 4.02
C GLU A 94 5.33 -9.22 4.63
N GLY A 95 6.41 -8.95 3.91
CA GLY A 95 7.51 -8.12 4.38
C GLY A 95 7.11 -6.69 4.73
N THR A 96 6.09 -6.14 4.06
CA THR A 96 5.61 -4.79 4.36
C THR A 96 5.15 -4.71 5.82
N GLN A 97 4.29 -5.63 6.23
CA GLN A 97 3.79 -5.69 7.60
C GLN A 97 4.90 -6.00 8.59
N LYS A 98 5.81 -6.91 8.23
CA LYS A 98 6.91 -7.32 9.12
C LYS A 98 7.93 -6.21 9.35
N TRP A 99 8.27 -5.45 8.32
CA TRP A 99 9.18 -4.31 8.47
C TRP A 99 8.56 -3.19 9.29
N LEU A 100 7.27 -2.88 9.05
CA LEU A 100 6.61 -1.78 9.75
C LEU A 100 6.30 -2.11 11.21
N SER A 101 6.07 -3.38 11.54
CA SER A 101 5.89 -3.81 12.92
C SER A 101 7.20 -3.95 13.71
N GLY A 102 8.35 -3.95 12.99
CA GLY A 102 9.64 -4.19 13.60
C GLY A 102 9.99 -5.66 13.78
N GLU A 103 9.11 -6.59 13.35
CA GLU A 103 9.36 -8.01 13.46
C GLU A 103 10.53 -8.44 12.57
N TRP A 104 10.64 -7.87 11.36
CA TRP A 104 11.79 -8.03 10.50
C TRP A 104 12.63 -6.77 10.53
N LYS A 105 13.94 -6.93 10.64
CA LYS A 105 14.88 -5.82 10.59
C LYS A 105 15.15 -5.44 9.14
N ALA A 106 14.94 -4.18 8.79
CA ALA A 106 15.30 -3.68 7.47
C ALA A 106 16.82 -3.47 7.41
N LYS A 107 17.45 -3.93 6.34
CA LYS A 107 18.90 -3.86 6.17
C LYS A 107 19.33 -2.95 5.02
N LEU A 108 18.54 -2.90 3.96
CA LEU A 108 18.86 -2.07 2.79
C LEU A 108 18.55 -0.60 3.08
N PRO A 109 19.49 0.32 2.75
CA PRO A 109 19.30 1.74 3.08
C PRO A 109 17.99 2.35 2.59
N TYR A 110 17.57 2.01 1.37
CA TYR A 110 16.34 2.57 0.83
C TYR A 110 15.09 2.00 1.49
N ILE A 111 15.13 0.76 1.97
CA ILE A 111 14.02 0.19 2.75
C ILE A 111 13.96 0.85 4.13
N ILE A 112 15.11 1.07 4.76
CA ILE A 112 15.17 1.78 6.03
C ILE A 112 14.59 3.19 5.89
N GLN A 113 14.96 3.89 4.82
CA GLN A 113 14.49 5.24 4.57
C GLN A 113 12.97 5.29 4.42
N ILE A 114 12.39 4.46 3.55
CA ILE A 114 10.94 4.49 3.32
C ILE A 114 10.17 4.02 4.57
N ARG A 115 10.69 3.02 5.27
CA ARG A 115 10.11 2.58 6.54
C ARG A 115 10.07 3.72 7.54
N ASP A 116 11.18 4.44 7.70
CA ASP A 116 11.26 5.53 8.66
C ASP A 116 10.34 6.69 8.28
N GLU A 117 10.20 6.98 6.99
CA GLU A 117 9.26 8.00 6.52
C GLU A 117 7.80 7.61 6.85
N ILE A 118 7.44 6.35 6.66
CA ILE A 118 6.11 5.85 7.01
C ILE A 118 5.88 5.97 8.52
N LEU A 119 6.80 5.47 9.32
CA LEU A 119 6.67 5.49 10.77
C LEU A 119 6.62 6.92 11.32
N ASP A 120 7.32 7.85 10.69
CA ASP A 120 7.27 9.26 11.09
C ASP A 120 5.88 9.86 10.86
N ILE A 121 5.25 9.56 9.73
CA ILE A 121 3.88 10.01 9.46
C ILE A 121 2.93 9.46 10.54
N LEU A 122 3.04 8.16 10.84
CA LEU A 122 2.17 7.52 11.83
C LEU A 122 2.32 8.13 13.21
N ARG A 123 3.57 8.43 13.61
CA ARG A 123 3.84 9.00 14.92
C ARG A 123 3.22 10.39 15.10
N ARG A 124 3.12 11.16 14.00
CA ARG A 124 2.57 12.51 14.03
C ARG A 124 1.07 12.57 13.79
N SER A 125 0.45 11.44 13.49
CA SER A 125 -0.96 11.39 13.09
C SER A 125 -1.88 11.18 14.29
N PRO A 126 -3.05 11.84 14.32
CA PRO A 126 -4.01 11.68 15.42
C PRO A 126 -4.96 10.49 15.25
N TRP A 127 -4.79 9.73 14.18
CA TRP A 127 -5.54 8.50 13.91
C TRP A 127 -4.60 7.30 14.05
N SER A 128 -5.16 6.10 14.23
CA SER A 128 -4.37 4.87 14.42
C SER A 128 -4.37 4.03 13.15
N VAL A 129 -3.26 3.32 12.94
CA VAL A 129 -3.09 2.45 11.78
C VAL A 129 -2.61 1.08 12.21
N GLU A 130 -3.16 0.06 11.56
CA GLU A 130 -2.74 -1.33 11.70
C GLU A 130 -2.38 -1.85 10.33
N PHE A 131 -1.26 -2.58 10.22
CA PHE A 131 -0.83 -3.18 8.96
C PHE A 131 -1.08 -4.67 9.01
N LYS A 132 -1.72 -5.19 7.96
CA LYS A 132 -2.02 -6.62 7.83
C LYS A 132 -1.54 -7.14 6.48
N TRP A 133 -1.25 -8.43 6.45
CA TRP A 133 -0.89 -9.13 5.23
C TRP A 133 -2.13 -9.85 4.71
N VAL A 134 -2.40 -9.70 3.40
CA VAL A 134 -3.43 -10.47 2.72
C VAL A 134 -2.75 -11.37 1.70
N LYS A 135 -3.06 -12.67 1.74
CA LYS A 135 -2.49 -13.63 0.79
C LYS A 135 -3.02 -13.33 -0.61
N GLY A 136 -2.10 -13.12 -1.56
CA GLY A 136 -2.46 -12.85 -2.95
C GLY A 136 -2.99 -14.09 -3.66
N HIS A 137 -3.68 -13.88 -4.78
CA HIS A 137 -4.15 -14.93 -5.70
C HIS A 137 -5.01 -15.99 -5.04
N GLN A 138 -5.98 -15.58 -4.22
CA GLN A 138 -6.91 -16.52 -3.62
C GLN A 138 -7.93 -17.04 -4.64
N PRO A 139 -8.39 -18.30 -4.50
CA PRO A 139 -9.39 -18.83 -5.40
C PRO A 139 -10.68 -18.02 -5.37
N LYS A 140 -11.32 -17.84 -6.53
CA LYS A 140 -12.58 -17.09 -6.62
C LYS A 140 -13.69 -17.67 -5.76
N SER A 141 -13.65 -18.97 -5.49
CA SER A 141 -14.64 -19.65 -4.66
C SER A 141 -14.59 -19.23 -3.18
N VAL A 142 -13.50 -18.56 -2.76
CA VAL A 142 -13.29 -18.10 -1.39
C VAL A 142 -13.13 -16.58 -1.37
N MET A 143 -13.91 -15.88 -2.19
CA MET A 143 -13.77 -14.43 -2.32
C MET A 143 -14.23 -13.73 -1.05
N SER A 144 -13.27 -13.13 -0.34
CA SER A 144 -13.52 -12.25 0.79
C SER A 144 -13.41 -10.80 0.33
N PRO A 145 -13.84 -9.82 1.13
CA PRO A 145 -13.60 -8.41 0.79
C PRO A 145 -12.12 -8.13 0.55
N GLU A 146 -11.24 -8.71 1.36
CA GLU A 146 -9.80 -8.51 1.24
C GLU A 146 -9.28 -9.09 -0.08
N ALA A 147 -9.73 -10.27 -0.46
CA ALA A 147 -9.32 -10.88 -1.72
C ALA A 147 -9.83 -10.10 -2.93
N TYR A 148 -11.06 -9.61 -2.86
CA TYR A 148 -11.66 -8.82 -3.94
C TYR A 148 -10.85 -7.52 -4.17
N TRP A 149 -10.65 -6.75 -3.12
CA TRP A 149 -9.95 -5.45 -3.24
C TRP A 149 -8.46 -5.63 -3.54
N ASN A 150 -7.85 -6.69 -3.03
CA ASN A 150 -6.45 -7.00 -3.36
C ASN A 150 -6.30 -7.27 -4.86
N GLY A 151 -7.26 -7.96 -5.47
CA GLY A 151 -7.28 -8.18 -6.92
C GLY A 151 -7.44 -6.87 -7.70
N GLU A 152 -8.28 -5.97 -7.21
CA GLU A 152 -8.51 -4.68 -7.86
C GLU A 152 -7.30 -3.77 -7.76
N VAL A 153 -6.65 -3.70 -6.61
CA VAL A 153 -5.47 -2.85 -6.44
C VAL A 153 -4.27 -3.40 -7.23
N ASP A 154 -4.19 -4.72 -7.42
CA ASP A 154 -3.17 -5.31 -8.27
C ASP A 154 -3.26 -4.78 -9.70
N LYS A 155 -4.46 -4.64 -10.24
CA LYS A 155 -4.67 -4.07 -11.58
C LYS A 155 -4.22 -2.62 -11.64
N LEU A 156 -4.48 -1.84 -10.60
CA LEU A 156 -4.03 -0.44 -10.53
C LEU A 156 -2.51 -0.37 -10.50
N ALA A 157 -1.86 -1.23 -9.72
CA ALA A 157 -0.40 -1.25 -9.62
C ALA A 157 0.26 -1.63 -10.95
N LYS A 158 -0.41 -2.46 -11.75
CA LYS A 158 0.08 -2.87 -13.08
C LYS A 158 -0.30 -1.91 -14.18
N GLY A 159 -1.04 -0.86 -13.88
CA GLY A 159 -1.48 0.11 -14.89
C GLY A 159 -2.50 -0.46 -15.85
N GLN A 160 -3.33 -1.41 -15.41
CA GLN A 160 -4.32 -2.10 -16.27
C GLN A 160 -5.69 -1.43 -16.29
N ILE A 161 -5.94 -0.52 -15.37
CA ILE A 161 -7.20 0.22 -15.35
C ILE A 161 -6.98 1.70 -14.99
#